data_28e98e1b8e4e6558ba86e97c6257e4a2
#
_entry.id   28e98e1b8e4e6558ba86e97c6257e4a2
#
_cell.length_a   1.000
_cell.length_b   1.000
_cell.length_c   1.000
_cell.angle_alpha   90.00
_cell.angle_beta   90.00
_cell.angle_gamma   90.00
#
_symmetry.space_group_name_H-M   'P 1'
#
loop_
_entity.id
_entity.type
_entity.pdbx_description
1 polymer ?
#
loop_
_entity_poly.entity_id
_entity_poly.type
_entity_poly.pdbx_seq_one_letter_code
_entity_poly.pdbx_strand_id
1 'polypeptide(L)'
;SDVYKRQICEDPYLAYAKISNLFCEDEINFPTIHPSAVISEEANIDKNVYIGPNVYIGPRCNIGSNVIINANCSIVKNVTIFENSIIHHGSVLGSDGFGFAPTKNGYVKIEQLGGLVIGKSVEIGANCTIDRGAIDNTEIHDGVIFDNQVHIAHNVVVGKNSAIAASCAIAGSTKIGENFQMGGLSGVLG
;
A
#
# COMPACT_ATOMS: atom_id res chain seq x y z
N SER A 1 -34.90 32.20 16.17
CA SER A 1 -33.69 31.82 16.90
C SER A 1 -33.31 30.43 16.47
N ASP A 2 -32.25 30.32 15.69
CA ASP A 2 -31.70 29.05 15.23
C ASP A 2 -31.17 28.31 16.44
N VAL A 3 -31.90 27.31 16.88
CA VAL A 3 -31.44 26.40 17.90
C VAL A 3 -30.50 25.40 17.20
N TYR A 4 -29.23 25.65 17.26
CA TYR A 4 -28.22 24.66 16.86
C TYR A 4 -28.39 23.45 17.76
N LYS A 5 -28.88 22.34 17.19
CA LYS A 5 -28.93 21.06 17.89
C LYS A 5 -27.46 20.58 18.03
N ARG A 6 -26.94 20.62 19.24
CA ARG A 6 -25.63 20.04 19.58
C ARG A 6 -25.88 18.63 20.10
N GLN A 7 -25.16 17.66 19.57
CA GLN A 7 -25.11 16.31 20.13
C GLN A 7 -23.80 16.15 20.90
N ILE A 8 -23.86 15.53 22.06
CA ILE A 8 -22.70 15.18 22.87
C ILE A 8 -22.37 13.71 22.57
N CYS A 9 -21.13 13.43 22.22
CA CYS A 9 -20.63 12.07 22.03
C CYS A 9 -19.29 11.91 22.79
N GLU A 10 -18.98 10.69 23.17
CA GLU A 10 -17.75 10.38 23.93
C GLU A 10 -16.47 10.65 23.12
N ASP A 11 -16.50 10.34 21.83
CA ASP A 11 -15.40 10.59 20.89
C ASP A 11 -15.91 11.36 19.66
N PRO A 12 -15.77 12.70 19.65
CA PRO A 12 -16.23 13.53 18.52
C PRO A 12 -15.49 13.25 17.22
N TYR A 13 -14.21 12.86 17.28
CA TYR A 13 -13.42 12.61 16.09
C TYR A 13 -13.83 11.27 15.41
N LEU A 14 -14.04 10.25 16.20
CA LEU A 14 -14.60 8.98 15.72
C LEU A 14 -16.02 9.15 15.19
N ALA A 15 -16.85 9.96 15.87
CA ALA A 15 -18.20 10.25 15.40
C ALA A 15 -18.17 10.98 14.05
N TYR A 16 -17.29 11.94 13.86
CA TYR A 16 -17.07 12.63 12.59
C TYR A 16 -16.68 11.66 11.48
N ALA A 17 -15.70 10.77 11.73
CA ALA A 17 -15.27 9.76 10.77
C ALA A 17 -16.43 8.83 10.34
N LYS A 18 -17.26 8.36 11.29
CA LYS A 18 -18.43 7.52 10.98
C LYS A 18 -19.51 8.27 10.20
N ILE A 19 -19.74 9.55 10.53
CA ILE A 19 -20.74 10.35 9.85
C ILE A 19 -20.27 10.69 8.42
N SER A 20 -18.99 10.99 8.22
CA SER A 20 -18.46 11.30 6.89
C SER A 20 -18.71 10.18 5.87
N ASN A 21 -18.68 8.92 6.32
CA ASN A 21 -18.98 7.77 5.46
C ASN A 21 -20.42 7.79 4.91
N LEU A 22 -21.38 8.45 5.60
CA LEU A 22 -22.76 8.55 5.12
C LEU A 22 -22.91 9.54 3.95
N PHE A 23 -21.91 10.38 3.72
CA PHE A 23 -21.88 11.36 2.64
C PHE A 23 -20.84 11.00 1.56
N CYS A 24 -20.17 9.86 1.71
CA CYS A 24 -19.28 9.34 0.68
C CYS A 24 -20.15 8.80 -0.47
N GLU A 25 -20.10 9.45 -1.62
CA GLU A 25 -20.71 8.95 -2.84
C GLU A 25 -19.68 8.03 -3.51
N ASP A 26 -20.05 6.79 -3.79
CA ASP A 26 -19.22 5.86 -4.56
C ASP A 26 -19.16 6.34 -6.01
N GLU A 27 -18.14 7.13 -6.34
CA GLU A 27 -17.93 7.66 -7.70
C GLU A 27 -17.39 6.61 -8.71
N ILE A 28 -17.36 5.33 -8.35
CA ILE A 28 -16.88 4.28 -9.25
C ILE A 28 -17.93 3.96 -10.31
N ASN A 29 -18.02 4.82 -11.33
CA ASN A 29 -18.82 4.62 -12.54
C ASN A 29 -18.08 3.85 -13.65
N PHE A 30 -16.99 3.17 -13.33
CA PHE A 30 -16.18 2.39 -14.27
C PHE A 30 -16.41 0.89 -14.10
N PRO A 31 -16.10 0.09 -15.14
CA PRO A 31 -16.05 -1.37 -14.99
C PRO A 31 -15.13 -1.76 -13.83
N THR A 32 -15.45 -2.85 -13.14
CA THR A 32 -14.63 -3.36 -12.03
C THR A 32 -13.16 -3.57 -12.41
N ILE A 33 -12.92 -3.96 -13.68
CA ILE A 33 -11.58 -4.00 -14.29
C ILE A 33 -11.60 -3.08 -15.52
N HIS A 34 -10.81 -2.00 -15.46
CA HIS A 34 -10.77 -1.06 -16.58
C HIS A 34 -10.10 -1.68 -17.81
N PRO A 35 -10.63 -1.45 -19.04
CA PRO A 35 -10.09 -2.08 -20.26
C PRO A 35 -8.62 -1.75 -20.58
N SER A 36 -8.08 -0.64 -20.05
CA SER A 36 -6.66 -0.27 -20.19
C SER A 36 -5.74 -0.90 -19.16
N ALA A 37 -6.26 -1.70 -18.23
CA ALA A 37 -5.42 -2.44 -17.30
C ALA A 37 -4.69 -3.59 -18.02
N VAL A 38 -3.43 -3.80 -17.68
CA VAL A 38 -2.62 -4.90 -18.19
C VAL A 38 -2.36 -5.89 -17.06
N ILE A 39 -2.94 -7.08 -17.17
CA ILE A 39 -2.90 -8.10 -16.13
C ILE A 39 -2.23 -9.35 -16.69
N SER A 40 -1.21 -9.86 -15.99
CA SER A 40 -0.53 -11.11 -16.33
C SER A 40 -1.48 -12.30 -16.19
N GLU A 41 -1.36 -13.27 -17.10
CA GLU A 41 -2.09 -14.55 -17.01
C GLU A 41 -1.70 -15.37 -15.76
N GLU A 42 -0.51 -15.11 -15.18
CA GLU A 42 -0.06 -15.73 -13.93
C GLU A 42 -0.60 -15.01 -12.67
N ALA A 43 -1.36 -13.93 -12.81
CA ALA A 43 -1.95 -13.22 -11.67
C ALA A 43 -3.32 -13.83 -11.30
N ASN A 44 -3.59 -13.89 -10.00
CA ASN A 44 -4.87 -14.32 -9.47
C ASN A 44 -5.62 -13.10 -8.92
N ILE A 45 -6.81 -12.86 -9.45
CA ILE A 45 -7.68 -11.75 -9.03
C ILE A 45 -8.94 -12.37 -8.42
N ASP A 46 -9.21 -12.06 -7.16
CA ASP A 46 -10.40 -12.54 -6.45
C ASP A 46 -11.65 -11.73 -6.86
N LYS A 47 -12.78 -12.00 -6.25
CA LYS A 47 -14.07 -11.34 -6.52
C LYS A 47 -14.11 -9.91 -5.99
N ASN A 48 -14.97 -9.09 -6.62
CA ASN A 48 -15.24 -7.71 -6.20
C ASN A 48 -13.98 -6.81 -6.15
N VAL A 49 -12.96 -7.11 -6.96
CA VAL A 49 -11.76 -6.27 -7.06
C VAL A 49 -12.02 -5.15 -8.05
N TYR A 50 -11.66 -3.91 -7.68
CA TYR A 50 -11.61 -2.79 -8.61
C TYR A 50 -10.19 -2.57 -9.09
N ILE A 51 -10.00 -2.53 -10.41
CA ILE A 51 -8.72 -2.26 -11.07
C ILE A 51 -8.92 -1.08 -12.04
N GLY A 52 -8.36 0.07 -11.65
CA GLY A 52 -8.49 1.33 -12.38
C GLY A 52 -7.73 1.38 -13.71
N PRO A 53 -7.85 2.50 -14.44
CA PRO A 53 -7.18 2.68 -15.73
C PRO A 53 -5.66 2.67 -15.58
N ASN A 54 -5.00 2.09 -16.60
CA ASN A 54 -3.54 2.00 -16.73
C ASN A 54 -2.84 1.28 -15.56
N VAL A 55 -3.54 0.44 -14.83
CA VAL A 55 -2.94 -0.42 -13.80
C VAL A 55 -2.19 -1.57 -14.48
N TYR A 56 -0.98 -1.83 -14.01
CA TYR A 56 -0.21 -3.02 -14.38
C TYR A 56 -0.19 -4.02 -13.22
N ILE A 57 -0.55 -5.28 -13.46
CA ILE A 57 -0.42 -6.39 -12.51
C ILE A 57 0.42 -7.48 -13.17
N GLY A 58 1.62 -7.66 -12.66
CA GLY A 58 2.60 -8.59 -13.19
C GLY A 58 2.42 -10.03 -12.70
N PRO A 59 3.37 -10.92 -13.06
CA PRO A 59 3.26 -12.35 -12.81
C PRO A 59 3.29 -12.70 -11.32
N ARG A 60 2.58 -13.78 -10.97
CA ARG A 60 2.49 -14.34 -9.62
C ARG A 60 2.02 -13.34 -8.56
N CYS A 61 1.20 -12.37 -8.97
CA CYS A 61 0.49 -11.49 -8.05
C CYS A 61 -0.84 -12.13 -7.62
N ASN A 62 -1.21 -11.97 -6.34
CA ASN A 62 -2.47 -12.45 -5.79
C ASN A 62 -3.22 -11.26 -5.17
N ILE A 63 -4.38 -10.93 -5.72
CA ILE A 63 -5.20 -9.81 -5.29
C ILE A 63 -6.46 -10.34 -4.62
N GLY A 64 -6.58 -10.11 -3.34
CA GLY A 64 -7.70 -10.58 -2.51
C GLY A 64 -9.00 -9.83 -2.77
N SER A 65 -10.08 -10.35 -2.22
CA SER A 65 -11.44 -9.82 -2.44
C SER A 65 -11.61 -8.40 -1.93
N ASN A 66 -12.45 -7.62 -2.61
CA ASN A 66 -12.76 -6.22 -2.30
C ASN A 66 -11.54 -5.29 -2.29
N VAL A 67 -10.43 -5.66 -2.90
CA VAL A 67 -9.26 -4.77 -3.06
C VAL A 67 -9.58 -3.71 -4.12
N ILE A 68 -9.18 -2.48 -3.84
CA ILE A 68 -9.30 -1.34 -4.77
C ILE A 68 -7.89 -0.93 -5.19
N ILE A 69 -7.60 -0.98 -6.50
CA ILE A 69 -6.35 -0.50 -7.08
C ILE A 69 -6.69 0.64 -8.02
N ASN A 70 -6.36 1.86 -7.60
CA ASN A 70 -6.65 3.07 -8.36
C ASN A 70 -5.71 3.23 -9.57
N ALA A 71 -6.01 4.22 -10.40
CA ALA A 71 -5.34 4.44 -11.68
C ALA A 71 -3.81 4.58 -11.59
N ASN A 72 -3.11 4.12 -12.63
CA ASN A 72 -1.67 4.25 -12.82
C ASN A 72 -0.81 3.52 -11.78
N CYS A 73 -1.36 2.57 -11.03
CA CYS A 73 -0.59 1.73 -10.11
C CYS A 73 0.16 0.62 -10.85
N SER A 74 1.30 0.21 -10.30
CA SER A 74 2.08 -0.93 -10.80
C SER A 74 2.28 -1.95 -9.67
N ILE A 75 1.70 -3.12 -9.83
CA ILE A 75 1.90 -4.28 -8.96
C ILE A 75 2.86 -5.21 -9.71
N VAL A 76 4.16 -5.20 -9.35
CA VAL A 76 5.20 -5.64 -10.27
C VAL A 76 5.27 -7.15 -10.42
N LYS A 77 5.65 -7.88 -9.39
CA LYS A 77 5.65 -9.36 -9.40
C LYS A 77 5.78 -9.93 -7.98
N ASN A 78 5.30 -11.15 -7.75
CA ASN A 78 5.34 -11.82 -6.45
C ASN A 78 4.73 -10.95 -5.33
N VAL A 79 3.64 -10.25 -5.62
CA VAL A 79 2.93 -9.40 -4.66
C VAL A 79 1.64 -10.05 -4.26
N THR A 80 1.40 -10.16 -2.96
CA THR A 80 0.12 -10.59 -2.40
C THR A 80 -0.52 -9.43 -1.66
N ILE A 81 -1.75 -9.08 -2.02
CA ILE A 81 -2.56 -8.06 -1.35
C ILE A 81 -3.80 -8.75 -0.81
N PHE A 82 -3.96 -8.74 0.50
CA PHE A 82 -5.12 -9.33 1.16
C PHE A 82 -6.34 -8.41 1.12
N GLU A 83 -7.48 -8.98 1.49
CA GLU A 83 -8.80 -8.39 1.30
C GLU A 83 -9.00 -7.00 1.93
N ASN A 84 -9.91 -6.23 1.34
CA ASN A 84 -10.37 -4.90 1.76
C ASN A 84 -9.27 -3.83 1.79
N SER A 85 -8.17 -4.02 1.06
CA SER A 85 -7.07 -3.04 0.99
C SER A 85 -7.27 -2.07 -0.17
N ILE A 86 -6.77 -0.85 -0.01
CA ILE A 86 -6.89 0.24 -0.98
C ILE A 86 -5.50 0.72 -1.38
N ILE A 87 -5.23 0.76 -2.68
CA ILE A 87 -3.99 1.28 -3.25
C ILE A 87 -4.32 2.53 -4.06
N HIS A 88 -3.87 3.67 -3.59
CA HIS A 88 -4.11 4.94 -4.26
C HIS A 88 -3.19 5.16 -5.46
N HIS A 89 -3.57 6.13 -6.28
CA HIS A 89 -3.05 6.42 -7.61
C HIS A 89 -1.52 6.51 -7.67
N GLY A 90 -0.93 5.93 -8.72
CA GLY A 90 0.49 6.06 -9.04
C GLY A 90 1.45 5.27 -8.15
N SER A 91 0.94 4.46 -7.21
CA SER A 91 1.79 3.68 -6.31
C SER A 91 2.41 2.47 -7.01
N VAL A 92 3.65 2.14 -6.63
CA VAL A 92 4.43 1.04 -7.20
C VAL A 92 4.78 0.03 -6.11
N LEU A 93 4.27 -1.18 -6.25
CA LEU A 93 4.41 -2.25 -5.26
C LEU A 93 5.21 -3.43 -5.83
N GLY A 94 6.23 -3.87 -5.12
CA GLY A 94 7.03 -5.04 -5.48
C GLY A 94 8.15 -4.75 -6.48
N SER A 95 8.66 -3.52 -6.56
CA SER A 95 9.89 -3.20 -7.29
C SER A 95 11.10 -3.87 -6.68
N ASP A 96 12.20 -3.95 -7.43
CA ASP A 96 13.49 -4.36 -6.88
C ASP A 96 13.98 -3.36 -5.84
N GLY A 97 14.37 -3.87 -4.68
CA GLY A 97 15.07 -3.07 -3.68
C GLY A 97 16.49 -2.68 -4.12
N PHE A 98 17.06 -1.71 -3.42
CA PHE A 98 18.41 -1.22 -3.66
C PHE A 98 19.44 -2.19 -3.07
N GLY A 99 19.82 -3.20 -3.85
CA GLY A 99 20.81 -4.21 -3.48
C GLY A 99 21.96 -4.26 -4.50
N PHE A 100 23.17 -3.84 -4.10
CA PHE A 100 24.36 -3.85 -4.94
C PHE A 100 25.59 -4.19 -4.12
N ALA A 101 26.42 -5.13 -4.63
CA ALA A 101 27.70 -5.47 -4.05
C ALA A 101 28.80 -4.55 -4.65
N PRO A 102 29.59 -3.82 -3.84
CA PRO A 102 30.69 -3.01 -4.34
C PRO A 102 31.84 -3.90 -4.82
N THR A 103 32.43 -3.51 -5.94
CA THR A 103 33.64 -4.16 -6.50
C THR A 103 34.68 -3.10 -6.83
N LYS A 104 35.88 -3.52 -7.22
CA LYS A 104 36.95 -2.60 -7.66
C LYS A 104 36.55 -1.81 -8.92
N ASN A 105 35.60 -2.32 -9.73
CA ASN A 105 35.22 -1.76 -11.02
C ASN A 105 33.77 -1.21 -11.00
N GLY A 106 33.18 -0.96 -9.83
CA GLY A 106 31.79 -0.46 -9.68
C GLY A 106 30.92 -1.39 -8.86
N TYR A 107 29.67 -1.61 -9.27
CA TYR A 107 28.67 -2.34 -8.51
C TYR A 107 28.12 -3.53 -9.30
N VAL A 108 27.89 -4.64 -8.61
CA VAL A 108 27.17 -5.81 -9.15
C VAL A 108 25.82 -5.88 -8.47
N LYS A 109 24.74 -5.94 -9.26
CA LYS A 109 23.36 -6.03 -8.74
C LYS A 109 23.16 -7.32 -7.96
N ILE A 110 22.49 -7.22 -6.81
CA ILE A 110 21.97 -8.34 -6.05
C ILE A 110 20.52 -8.52 -6.46
N GLU A 111 20.18 -9.68 -7.07
CA GLU A 111 18.82 -9.97 -7.52
C GLU A 111 17.85 -10.04 -6.35
N GLN A 112 16.68 -9.45 -6.54
CA GLN A 112 15.61 -9.42 -5.54
C GLN A 112 14.64 -10.57 -5.83
N LEU A 113 14.78 -11.67 -5.08
CA LEU A 113 14.10 -12.94 -5.31
C LEU A 113 12.84 -13.11 -4.45
N GLY A 114 12.74 -12.37 -3.36
CA GLY A 114 11.59 -12.38 -2.45
C GLY A 114 10.35 -11.71 -3.04
N GLY A 115 9.33 -11.55 -2.22
CA GLY A 115 8.05 -10.96 -2.57
C GLY A 115 7.68 -9.77 -1.70
N LEU A 116 6.45 -9.33 -1.86
CA LEU A 116 5.80 -8.32 -1.03
C LEU A 116 4.45 -8.86 -0.55
N VAL A 117 4.19 -8.76 0.73
CA VAL A 117 2.91 -9.16 1.34
C VAL A 117 2.27 -7.94 1.99
N ILE A 118 1.07 -7.61 1.53
CA ILE A 118 0.21 -6.56 2.07
C ILE A 118 -0.96 -7.24 2.79
N GLY A 119 -1.11 -6.96 4.07
CA GLY A 119 -2.16 -7.49 4.93
C GLY A 119 -3.56 -6.99 4.58
N LYS A 120 -4.52 -7.31 5.44
CA LYS A 120 -5.93 -6.95 5.27
C LYS A 120 -6.17 -5.50 5.68
N SER A 121 -7.13 -4.84 5.00
CA SER A 121 -7.57 -3.49 5.35
C SER A 121 -6.40 -2.49 5.44
N VAL A 122 -5.42 -2.66 4.58
CA VAL A 122 -4.28 -1.74 4.45
C VAL A 122 -4.64 -0.64 3.46
N GLU A 123 -4.29 0.59 3.80
CA GLU A 123 -4.46 1.72 2.89
C GLU A 123 -3.11 2.32 2.53
N ILE A 124 -2.79 2.35 1.23
CA ILE A 124 -1.54 2.88 0.70
C ILE A 124 -1.83 4.14 -0.11
N GLY A 125 -1.34 5.27 0.37
CA GLY A 125 -1.50 6.59 -0.24
C GLY A 125 -0.93 6.69 -1.66
N ALA A 126 -1.14 7.82 -2.29
CA ALA A 126 -0.71 8.04 -3.67
C ALA A 126 0.82 8.14 -3.81
N ASN A 127 1.34 7.63 -4.93
CA ASN A 127 2.77 7.68 -5.27
C ASN A 127 3.68 7.05 -4.21
N CYS A 128 3.20 6.07 -3.46
CA CYS A 128 4.04 5.27 -2.58
C CYS A 128 4.87 4.26 -3.36
N THR A 129 6.05 3.92 -2.83
CA THR A 129 6.91 2.88 -3.39
C THR A 129 7.26 1.87 -2.31
N ILE A 130 6.96 0.59 -2.55
CA ILE A 130 7.23 -0.49 -1.61
C ILE A 130 8.01 -1.57 -2.34
N ASP A 131 9.27 -1.75 -1.96
CA ASP A 131 10.16 -2.73 -2.59
C ASP A 131 9.85 -4.15 -2.07
N ARG A 132 10.04 -5.14 -2.94
CA ARG A 132 10.01 -6.54 -2.53
C ARG A 132 11.28 -6.93 -1.79
N GLY A 133 11.24 -8.00 -1.04
CA GLY A 133 12.40 -8.49 -0.32
C GLY A 133 13.48 -9.11 -1.23
N ALA A 134 14.69 -9.14 -0.72
CA ALA A 134 15.84 -9.72 -1.43
C ALA A 134 15.73 -11.26 -1.52
N ILE A 135 15.43 -11.94 -0.42
CA ILE A 135 15.20 -13.39 -0.32
C ILE A 135 13.84 -13.62 0.35
N ASP A 136 13.69 -13.15 1.58
CA ASP A 136 12.40 -13.14 2.30
C ASP A 136 11.51 -12.01 1.79
N ASN A 137 10.29 -11.92 2.29
CA ASN A 137 9.35 -10.88 1.88
C ASN A 137 9.60 -9.55 2.59
N THR A 138 9.15 -8.47 1.96
CA THR A 138 8.74 -7.25 2.63
C THR A 138 7.31 -7.45 3.09
N GLU A 139 6.95 -7.04 4.32
CA GLU A 139 5.65 -7.33 4.91
C GLU A 139 5.01 -6.08 5.51
N ILE A 140 3.79 -5.79 5.09
CA ILE A 140 2.95 -4.74 5.65
C ILE A 140 1.74 -5.45 6.27
N HIS A 141 1.63 -5.40 7.60
CA HIS A 141 0.60 -6.15 8.31
C HIS A 141 -0.77 -5.44 8.28
N ASP A 142 -1.80 -6.13 8.83
CA ASP A 142 -3.20 -5.69 8.75
C ASP A 142 -3.42 -4.29 9.34
N GLY A 143 -4.30 -3.51 8.71
CA GLY A 143 -4.75 -2.21 9.20
C GLY A 143 -3.68 -1.11 9.17
N VAL A 144 -2.56 -1.32 8.49
CA VAL A 144 -1.53 -0.28 8.29
C VAL A 144 -2.05 0.77 7.32
N ILE A 145 -1.78 2.03 7.62
CA ILE A 145 -2.10 3.16 6.74
C ILE A 145 -0.85 3.96 6.41
N PHE A 146 -0.64 4.21 5.12
CA PHE A 146 0.41 5.08 4.60
C PHE A 146 -0.23 6.29 3.92
N ASP A 147 0.23 7.46 4.24
CA ASP A 147 -0.06 8.67 3.50
C ASP A 147 0.76 8.71 2.19
N ASN A 148 0.65 9.76 1.42
CA ASN A 148 1.25 9.89 0.10
C ASN A 148 2.79 9.89 0.14
N GLN A 149 3.42 9.34 -0.90
CA GLN A 149 4.87 9.40 -1.12
C GLN A 149 5.71 8.69 -0.02
N VAL A 150 5.15 7.69 0.64
CA VAL A 150 5.91 6.86 1.57
C VAL A 150 6.76 5.86 0.79
N HIS A 151 8.04 5.73 1.19
CA HIS A 151 8.96 4.72 0.66
C HIS A 151 9.27 3.64 1.70
N ILE A 152 9.03 2.40 1.34
CA ILE A 152 9.37 1.21 2.15
C ILE A 152 10.40 0.39 1.37
N ALA A 153 11.62 0.29 1.89
CA ALA A 153 12.68 -0.48 1.27
C ALA A 153 12.52 -2.00 1.49
N HIS A 154 13.38 -2.78 0.83
CA HIS A 154 13.34 -4.24 0.86
C HIS A 154 13.43 -4.86 2.28
N ASN A 155 12.75 -5.96 2.50
CA ASN A 155 12.76 -6.74 3.76
C ASN A 155 12.29 -5.98 5.01
N VAL A 156 11.61 -4.85 4.83
CA VAL A 156 10.97 -4.14 5.94
C VAL A 156 9.74 -4.90 6.39
N VAL A 157 9.52 -4.93 7.71
CA VAL A 157 8.28 -5.43 8.32
C VAL A 157 7.61 -4.29 9.06
N VAL A 158 6.36 -3.98 8.72
CA VAL A 158 5.55 -2.97 9.43
C VAL A 158 4.42 -3.66 10.18
N GLY A 159 4.43 -3.55 11.50
CA GLY A 159 3.43 -4.16 12.38
C GLY A 159 2.04 -3.55 12.25
N LYS A 160 1.03 -4.32 12.71
CA LYS A 160 -0.39 -3.99 12.57
C LYS A 160 -0.76 -2.60 13.07
N ASN A 161 -1.78 -2.00 12.44
CA ASN A 161 -2.39 -0.72 12.82
C ASN A 161 -1.39 0.44 12.92
N SER A 162 -0.26 0.36 12.23
CA SER A 162 0.72 1.45 12.17
C SER A 162 0.30 2.50 11.15
N ALA A 163 0.64 3.77 11.44
CA ALA A 163 0.32 4.91 10.59
C ALA A 163 1.59 5.69 10.27
N ILE A 164 1.87 5.87 8.98
CA ILE A 164 3.05 6.60 8.50
C ILE A 164 2.59 7.76 7.62
N ALA A 165 2.88 8.98 8.05
CA ALA A 165 2.50 10.19 7.34
C ALA A 165 3.37 10.44 6.09
N ALA A 166 2.99 11.45 5.31
CA ALA A 166 3.53 11.70 3.98
C ALA A 166 5.05 11.90 3.91
N SER A 167 5.62 11.48 2.80
CA SER A 167 7.04 11.67 2.46
C SER A 167 8.03 11.09 3.47
N CYS A 168 7.63 9.97 4.09
CA CYS A 168 8.49 9.21 4.99
C CYS A 168 9.23 8.09 4.26
N ALA A 169 10.38 7.68 4.81
CA ALA A 169 11.17 6.58 4.27
C ALA A 169 11.62 5.61 5.37
N ILE A 170 11.49 4.30 5.13
CA ILE A 170 11.95 3.23 6.01
C ILE A 170 13.07 2.47 5.31
N ALA A 171 14.27 2.46 5.91
CA ALA A 171 15.45 1.77 5.37
C ALA A 171 15.28 0.25 5.38
N GLY A 172 16.00 -0.42 4.50
CA GLY A 172 15.91 -1.88 4.31
C GLY A 172 16.13 -2.69 5.57
N SER A 173 15.43 -3.80 5.69
CA SER A 173 15.47 -4.76 6.81
C SER A 173 15.00 -4.23 8.17
N THR A 174 14.44 -3.02 8.21
CA THR A 174 13.89 -2.43 9.44
C THR A 174 12.62 -3.19 9.87
N LYS A 175 12.47 -3.38 11.19
CA LYS A 175 11.26 -3.95 11.79
C LYS A 175 10.54 -2.91 12.63
N ILE A 176 9.35 -2.53 12.20
CA ILE A 176 8.46 -1.60 12.90
C ILE A 176 7.42 -2.42 13.69
N GLY A 177 7.24 -2.10 14.97
CA GLY A 177 6.24 -2.74 15.82
C GLY A 177 4.80 -2.36 15.46
N GLU A 178 3.85 -2.93 16.19
CA GLU A 178 2.42 -2.63 16.03
C GLU A 178 2.07 -1.24 16.60
N ASN A 179 1.02 -0.61 16.05
CA ASN A 179 0.48 0.69 16.49
C ASN A 179 1.52 1.84 16.45
N PHE A 180 2.53 1.71 15.61
CA PHE A 180 3.55 2.74 15.42
C PHE A 180 2.96 3.94 14.65
N GLN A 181 3.33 5.14 15.07
CA GLN A 181 2.94 6.38 14.41
C GLN A 181 4.18 7.19 14.04
N MET A 182 4.22 7.66 12.79
CA MET A 182 5.35 8.41 12.25
C MET A 182 4.86 9.71 11.60
N GLY A 183 5.39 10.83 12.07
CA GLY A 183 5.12 12.15 11.49
C GLY A 183 5.76 12.30 10.12
N GLY A 184 5.17 13.17 9.28
CA GLY A 184 5.64 13.39 7.91
C GLY A 184 7.09 13.88 7.80
N LEU A 185 7.70 13.69 6.62
CA LEU A 185 9.08 14.06 6.31
C LEU A 185 10.12 13.42 7.23
N SER A 186 9.83 12.25 7.76
CA SER A 186 10.69 11.52 8.69
C SER A 186 11.32 10.28 8.02
N GLY A 187 12.44 9.80 8.58
CA GLY A 187 13.10 8.58 8.12
C GLY A 187 13.49 7.67 9.28
N VAL A 188 13.38 6.35 9.08
CA VAL A 188 13.93 5.34 9.97
C VAL A 188 15.11 4.69 9.26
N LEU A 189 16.27 4.76 9.89
CA LEU A 189 17.49 4.07 9.43
C LEU A 189 17.52 2.66 10.04
N GLY A 190 18.07 1.71 9.28
CA GLY A 190 18.22 0.31 9.68
C GLY A 190 19.38 0.12 10.66
#